data_3e75805df54adb3ea6be36aca90d1915
#
_entry.id   3e75805df54adb3ea6be36aca90d1915
#
_cell.length_a   1.000
_cell.length_b   1.000
_cell.length_c   1.000
_cell.angle_alpha   90.00
_cell.angle_beta   90.00
_cell.angle_gamma   90.00
#
_symmetry.space_group_name_H-M   'P 1'
#
loop_
_entity.id
_entity.type
_entity.pdbx_description
1 polymer ?
#
loop_
_entity_poly.entity_id
_entity_poly.type
_entity_poly.pdbx_seq_one_letter_code
_entity_poly.pdbx_strand_id
1 'polypeptide(L)'
;DAATGALLAENRNREFAGRIASAAVAPLDSIPVHVSGDRASFIGRHGSPARPVALERDGVLDGRLGAGFDPCFALQMTLQLEPGVTVECAFLLGEAENRDAVRRLIGRYRQDGAVAAALDEIREFWRDRLAAVKIRTPSPALDLMVNGWLAYQTLSCRLWGRSAFYQSGGAFGFRDQLQDAA
;
A
#
# COMPACT_ATOMS: atom_id res chain seq x y z
N ASP A 1 10.45 -8.24 -12.37
CA ASP A 1 11.16 -7.32 -13.28
C ASP A 1 12.63 -7.26 -12.88
N ALA A 2 13.52 -7.75 -13.74
CA ALA A 2 14.96 -7.83 -13.45
C ALA A 2 15.63 -6.44 -13.30
N ALA A 3 15.10 -5.41 -13.95
CA ALA A 3 15.70 -4.08 -13.89
C ALA A 3 15.44 -3.37 -12.55
N THR A 4 14.37 -3.70 -11.88
CA THR A 4 13.97 -3.05 -10.63
C THR A 4 13.93 -3.99 -9.43
N GLY A 5 14.07 -5.31 -9.63
CA GLY A 5 13.86 -6.31 -8.58
C GLY A 5 12.39 -6.39 -8.11
N ALA A 6 11.46 -5.73 -8.78
CA ALA A 6 10.07 -5.71 -8.40
C ALA A 6 9.33 -7.00 -8.80
N LEU A 7 8.39 -7.40 -7.97
CA LEU A 7 7.35 -8.36 -8.34
C LEU A 7 6.27 -7.65 -9.14
N LEU A 8 5.82 -8.30 -10.22
CA LEU A 8 4.75 -7.81 -11.07
C LEU A 8 3.67 -8.88 -11.18
N ALA A 9 2.40 -8.46 -11.12
CA ALA A 9 1.25 -9.33 -11.37
C ALA A 9 0.34 -8.69 -12.41
N GLU A 10 -0.04 -9.50 -13.39
CA GLU A 10 -0.93 -9.12 -14.49
C GLU A 10 -2.17 -10.02 -14.45
N ASN A 11 -3.35 -9.41 -14.53
CA ASN A 11 -4.59 -10.15 -14.72
C ASN A 11 -4.99 -10.09 -16.20
N ARG A 12 -5.16 -11.25 -16.81
CA ARG A 12 -5.55 -11.36 -18.22
C ARG A 12 -7.06 -11.25 -18.47
N ASN A 13 -7.85 -11.09 -17.42
CA ASN A 13 -9.27 -10.79 -17.58
C ASN A 13 -9.44 -9.44 -18.28
N ARG A 14 -10.38 -9.35 -19.21
CA ARG A 14 -10.63 -8.14 -20.01
C ARG A 14 -10.92 -6.89 -19.17
N GLU A 15 -11.56 -7.05 -18.03
CA GLU A 15 -11.85 -5.95 -17.10
C GLU A 15 -10.61 -5.31 -16.48
N PHE A 16 -9.52 -6.08 -16.40
CA PHE A 16 -8.25 -5.66 -15.79
C PHE A 16 -7.09 -5.66 -16.77
N ALA A 17 -7.40 -5.90 -18.06
CA ALA A 17 -6.36 -5.94 -19.08
C ALA A 17 -5.62 -4.60 -19.19
N GLY A 18 -4.30 -4.67 -19.27
CA GLY A 18 -3.45 -3.48 -19.35
C GLY A 18 -3.12 -2.84 -18.00
N ARG A 19 -3.53 -3.45 -16.86
CA ARG A 19 -3.14 -3.00 -15.52
C ARG A 19 -2.12 -3.97 -14.92
N ILE A 20 -1.07 -3.43 -14.32
CA ILE A 20 0.00 -4.21 -13.69
C ILE A 20 0.09 -3.80 -12.23
N ALA A 21 -0.21 -4.74 -11.34
CA ALA A 21 0.10 -4.58 -9.92
C ALA A 21 1.60 -4.85 -9.68
N SER A 22 2.20 -4.12 -8.77
CA SER A 22 3.62 -4.22 -8.48
C SER A 22 3.93 -4.09 -7.01
N ALA A 23 4.95 -4.82 -6.55
CA ALA A 23 5.54 -4.63 -5.24
C ALA A 23 7.06 -4.56 -5.36
N ALA A 24 7.67 -3.61 -4.63
CA ALA A 24 9.11 -3.35 -4.65
C ALA A 24 9.60 -2.83 -3.30
N VAL A 25 10.90 -2.68 -3.17
CA VAL A 25 11.54 -2.05 -2.00
C VAL A 25 12.27 -0.77 -2.43
N ALA A 26 12.27 0.22 -1.56
CA ALA A 26 13.00 1.48 -1.69
C ALA A 26 13.54 1.92 -0.30
N PRO A 27 14.76 2.45 -0.19
CA PRO A 27 15.85 2.35 -1.15
C PRO A 27 16.40 0.93 -1.24
N LEU A 28 17.26 0.67 -2.22
CA LEU A 28 17.85 -0.64 -2.49
C LEU A 28 19.38 -0.62 -2.37
N ASP A 29 19.93 0.15 -1.48
CA ASP A 29 21.38 0.28 -1.36
C ASP A 29 22.05 -1.07 -1.04
N SER A 30 22.36 -1.81 -2.09
CA SER A 30 23.15 -3.06 -2.09
C SER A 30 22.58 -4.21 -1.22
N ILE A 31 21.35 -4.09 -0.68
CA ILE A 31 20.74 -5.14 0.13
C ILE A 31 20.00 -6.10 -0.79
N PRO A 32 20.33 -7.40 -0.77
CA PRO A 32 19.61 -8.40 -1.55
C PRO A 32 18.13 -8.47 -1.15
N VAL A 33 17.24 -8.45 -2.14
CA VAL A 33 15.82 -8.68 -1.93
C VAL A 33 15.47 -10.06 -2.47
N HIS A 34 15.05 -10.94 -1.57
CA HIS A 34 14.50 -12.25 -1.92
C HIS A 34 13.00 -12.14 -2.08
N VAL A 35 12.44 -12.92 -2.98
CA VAL A 35 11.04 -12.80 -3.37
C VAL A 35 10.35 -14.15 -3.42
N SER A 36 9.02 -14.16 -3.24
CA SER A 36 8.16 -15.28 -3.62
C SER A 36 6.80 -14.75 -4.11
N GLY A 37 6.26 -15.41 -5.11
CA GLY A 37 4.91 -15.19 -5.63
C GLY A 37 3.92 -16.26 -5.20
N ASP A 38 4.35 -17.24 -4.39
CA ASP A 38 3.54 -18.38 -3.96
C ASP A 38 3.12 -18.22 -2.49
N ARG A 39 1.86 -17.87 -2.28
CA ARG A 39 1.29 -17.67 -0.94
C ARG A 39 1.32 -18.96 -0.11
N ALA A 40 1.10 -20.12 -0.72
CA ALA A 40 1.13 -21.39 0.00
C ALA A 40 2.54 -21.72 0.50
N SER A 41 3.58 -21.39 -0.26
CA SER A 41 4.97 -21.51 0.16
C SER A 41 5.32 -20.50 1.28
N PHE A 42 4.82 -19.27 1.17
CA PHE A 42 5.07 -18.23 2.17
C PHE A 42 4.37 -18.52 3.50
N ILE A 43 3.07 -18.75 3.49
CA ILE A 43 2.28 -18.97 4.72
C ILE A 43 2.50 -20.39 5.29
N GLY A 44 2.69 -21.37 4.43
CA GLY A 44 2.69 -22.77 4.78
C GLY A 44 1.29 -23.42 4.73
N ARG A 45 1.24 -24.73 4.55
CA ARG A 45 0.01 -25.50 4.30
C ARG A 45 -1.05 -25.35 5.40
N HIS A 46 -0.61 -25.18 6.65
CA HIS A 46 -1.46 -25.01 7.82
C HIS A 46 -1.13 -23.74 8.62
N GLY A 47 -0.42 -22.83 7.99
CA GLY A 47 -0.01 -21.56 8.58
C GLY A 47 -1.10 -20.50 8.51
N SER A 48 -0.79 -19.33 9.05
CA SER A 48 -1.65 -18.14 8.99
C SER A 48 -0.81 -16.91 8.64
N PRO A 49 -1.42 -15.83 8.14
CA PRO A 49 -0.71 -14.57 7.91
C PRO A 49 -0.06 -13.99 9.17
N ALA A 50 -0.58 -14.31 10.36
CA ALA A 50 0.00 -13.86 11.63
C ALA A 50 1.29 -14.60 11.99
N ARG A 51 1.50 -15.80 11.43
CA ARG A 51 2.68 -16.64 11.68
C ARG A 51 3.02 -17.44 10.42
N PRO A 52 3.53 -16.79 9.37
CA PRO A 52 3.87 -17.48 8.14
C PRO A 52 5.14 -18.31 8.32
N VAL A 53 5.15 -19.52 7.77
CA VAL A 53 6.26 -20.46 7.88
C VAL A 53 7.57 -19.90 7.32
N ALA A 54 7.50 -19.01 6.37
CA ALA A 54 8.67 -18.35 5.79
C ALA A 54 9.46 -17.50 6.80
N LEU A 55 8.82 -17.01 7.88
CA LEU A 55 9.48 -16.28 8.96
C LEU A 55 10.03 -17.19 10.06
N GLU A 56 9.66 -18.47 10.07
CA GLU A 56 10.14 -19.44 11.05
C GLU A 56 11.37 -20.21 10.56
N ARG A 57 11.69 -20.12 9.28
CA ARG A 57 12.83 -20.79 8.66
C ARG A 57 14.03 -19.89 8.66
N ASP A 58 15.17 -20.40 9.07
CA ASP A 58 16.46 -19.77 8.84
C ASP A 58 16.77 -19.88 7.33
N GLY A 59 16.38 -18.89 6.57
CA GLY A 59 16.60 -18.91 5.14
C GLY A 59 15.96 -17.73 4.41
N VAL A 60 16.07 -17.78 3.10
CA VAL A 60 15.53 -16.78 2.20
C VAL A 60 14.29 -17.32 1.48
N LEU A 61 13.44 -16.42 0.97
CA LEU A 61 12.30 -16.78 0.15
C LEU A 61 12.75 -17.59 -1.09
N ASP A 62 11.90 -18.52 -1.50
CA ASP A 62 12.20 -19.58 -2.46
C ASP A 62 12.32 -19.12 -3.93
N GLY A 63 12.04 -17.85 -4.22
CA GLY A 63 12.12 -17.30 -5.58
C GLY A 63 11.03 -17.80 -6.53
N ARG A 64 10.00 -18.51 -6.06
CA ARG A 64 8.96 -19.08 -6.91
C ARG A 64 8.08 -17.98 -7.51
N LEU A 65 8.07 -17.94 -8.83
CA LEU A 65 7.31 -16.97 -9.63
C LEU A 65 6.61 -17.71 -10.78
N GLY A 66 5.47 -17.20 -11.19
CA GLY A 66 4.73 -17.75 -12.35
C GLY A 66 3.25 -17.87 -12.14
N ALA A 67 2.57 -18.52 -13.08
CA ALA A 67 1.16 -18.83 -13.03
C ALA A 67 0.90 -20.19 -12.36
N GLY A 68 -0.31 -20.38 -11.83
CA GLY A 68 -0.74 -21.67 -11.26
C GLY A 68 -0.51 -21.80 -9.76
N PHE A 69 -0.06 -20.75 -9.09
CA PHE A 69 0.02 -20.64 -7.65
C PHE A 69 -1.14 -19.81 -7.09
N ASP A 70 -1.37 -19.89 -5.78
CA ASP A 70 -2.13 -18.89 -5.05
C ASP A 70 -1.23 -17.63 -4.94
N PRO A 71 -1.55 -16.52 -5.65
CA PRO A 71 -0.59 -15.45 -5.83
C PRO A 71 -0.42 -14.58 -4.60
N CYS A 72 0.81 -14.16 -4.35
CA CYS A 72 1.13 -13.13 -3.37
C CYS A 72 2.33 -12.29 -3.81
N PHE A 73 2.54 -11.17 -3.13
CA PHE A 73 3.79 -10.43 -3.15
C PHE A 73 4.51 -10.64 -1.81
N ALA A 74 5.53 -11.47 -1.80
CA ALA A 74 6.42 -11.63 -0.67
C ALA A 74 7.81 -11.09 -1.02
N LEU A 75 8.30 -10.16 -0.21
CA LEU A 75 9.60 -9.51 -0.33
C LEU A 75 10.33 -9.64 1.00
N GLN A 76 11.57 -10.06 0.99
CA GLN A 76 12.40 -10.26 2.16
C GLN A 76 13.75 -9.56 1.97
N MET A 77 14.14 -8.80 2.98
CA MET A 77 15.46 -8.18 3.09
C MET A 77 16.09 -8.60 4.43
N THR A 78 17.40 -8.76 4.44
CA THR A 78 18.15 -8.95 5.68
C THR A 78 18.92 -7.67 5.98
N LEU A 79 18.62 -7.04 7.11
CA LEU A 79 19.27 -5.83 7.57
C LEU A 79 20.26 -6.17 8.68
N GLN A 80 21.50 -5.69 8.57
CA GLN A 80 22.44 -5.66 9.67
C GLN A 80 22.30 -4.32 10.40
N LEU A 81 21.95 -4.39 11.68
CA LEU A 81 21.75 -3.20 12.51
C LEU A 81 22.86 -3.12 13.54
N GLU A 82 23.74 -2.15 13.39
CA GLU A 82 24.74 -1.83 14.39
C GLU A 82 24.12 -1.02 15.54
N PRO A 83 24.67 -1.12 16.76
CA PRO A 83 24.16 -0.35 17.90
C PRO A 83 24.12 1.15 17.63
N GLY A 84 22.95 1.77 17.82
CA GLY A 84 22.73 3.20 17.61
C GLY A 84 22.51 3.63 16.16
N VAL A 85 22.52 2.71 15.20
CA VAL A 85 22.24 2.98 13.79
C VAL A 85 20.75 2.78 13.49
N THR A 86 20.14 3.73 12.77
CA THR A 86 18.79 3.62 12.22
C THR A 86 18.89 3.38 10.72
N VAL A 87 18.18 2.36 10.25
CA VAL A 87 18.05 2.05 8.82
C VAL A 87 16.58 2.21 8.42
N GLU A 88 16.32 2.97 7.37
CA GLU A 88 14.98 3.16 6.84
C GLU A 88 14.83 2.40 5.52
N CYS A 89 13.71 1.71 5.37
CA CYS A 89 13.30 1.12 4.11
C CYS A 89 11.80 1.29 3.92
N ALA A 90 11.35 1.34 2.67
CA ALA A 90 9.94 1.41 2.34
C ALA A 90 9.57 0.26 1.39
N PHE A 91 8.43 -0.37 1.64
CA PHE A 91 7.82 -1.30 0.71
C PHE A 91 6.79 -0.54 -0.13
N LEU A 92 6.96 -0.63 -1.44
CA LEU A 92 6.10 0.02 -2.42
C LEU A 92 5.08 -1.00 -2.93
N LEU A 93 3.80 -0.66 -2.83
CA LEU A 93 2.71 -1.40 -3.47
C LEU A 93 1.99 -0.44 -4.41
N GLY A 94 1.81 -0.82 -5.65
CA GLY A 94 1.23 0.07 -6.64
C GLY A 94 0.67 -0.63 -7.85
N GLU A 95 0.08 0.16 -8.72
CA GLU A 95 -0.51 -0.28 -9.98
C GLU A 95 -0.21 0.76 -11.06
N ALA A 96 0.01 0.29 -12.29
CA ALA A 96 0.17 1.17 -13.46
C ALA A 96 -0.32 0.49 -14.73
N GLU A 97 -0.46 1.28 -15.79
CA GLU A 97 -0.96 0.83 -17.10
C GLU A 97 0.02 -0.06 -17.87
N ASN A 98 1.32 0.00 -17.57
CA ASN A 98 2.34 -0.80 -18.23
C ASN A 98 3.62 -0.89 -17.38
N ARG A 99 4.55 -1.77 -17.81
CA ARG A 99 5.80 -2.02 -17.10
C ARG A 99 6.70 -0.80 -17.00
N ASP A 100 6.72 0.05 -18.01
CA ASP A 100 7.56 1.25 -17.98
C ASP A 100 7.00 2.29 -17.01
N ALA A 101 5.70 2.41 -16.89
CA ALA A 101 5.06 3.23 -15.86
C ALA A 101 5.37 2.71 -14.45
N VAL A 102 5.32 1.39 -14.24
CA VAL A 102 5.76 0.77 -12.96
C VAL A 102 7.22 1.12 -12.66
N ARG A 103 8.13 0.96 -13.64
CA ARG A 103 9.55 1.30 -13.47
C ARG A 103 9.76 2.77 -13.12
N ARG A 104 9.02 3.68 -13.77
CA ARG A 104 9.09 5.12 -13.44
C ARG A 104 8.63 5.40 -12.01
N LEU A 105 7.53 4.79 -11.57
CA LEU A 105 7.04 4.94 -10.19
C LEU A 105 8.06 4.43 -9.17
N ILE A 106 8.62 3.24 -9.38
CA ILE A 106 9.64 2.68 -8.50
C ILE A 106 10.88 3.57 -8.49
N GLY A 107 11.35 4.01 -9.67
CA GLY A 107 12.50 4.92 -9.79
C GLY A 107 12.29 6.25 -9.07
N ARG A 108 11.07 6.80 -9.10
CA ARG A 108 10.72 8.01 -8.34
C ARG A 108 10.92 7.81 -6.83
N TYR A 109 10.38 6.74 -6.26
CA TYR A 109 10.44 6.50 -4.81
C TYR A 109 11.76 5.95 -4.31
N ARG A 110 12.68 5.58 -5.21
CA ARG A 110 14.08 5.21 -4.88
C ARG A 110 15.03 6.39 -4.84
N GLN A 111 14.57 7.58 -5.19
CA GLN A 111 15.37 8.79 -5.03
C GLN A 111 15.46 9.17 -3.55
N ASP A 112 16.60 9.69 -3.16
CA ASP A 112 16.82 10.13 -1.78
C ASP A 112 15.77 11.13 -1.32
N GLY A 113 15.20 10.89 -0.16
CA GLY A 113 14.16 11.73 0.42
C GLY A 113 12.77 11.65 -0.22
N ALA A 114 12.60 10.91 -1.33
CA ALA A 114 11.33 10.88 -2.08
C ALA A 114 10.16 10.30 -1.26
N VAL A 115 10.42 9.29 -0.42
CA VAL A 115 9.41 8.70 0.46
C VAL A 115 8.97 9.69 1.53
N ALA A 116 9.92 10.38 2.16
CA ALA A 116 9.63 11.41 3.16
C ALA A 116 8.86 12.59 2.54
N ALA A 117 9.30 13.07 1.37
CA ALA A 117 8.61 14.12 0.65
C ALA A 117 7.16 13.75 0.28
N ALA A 118 6.93 12.51 -0.18
CA ALA A 118 5.58 12.03 -0.47
C ALA A 118 4.69 11.96 0.78
N LEU A 119 5.25 11.59 1.92
CA LEU A 119 4.51 11.60 3.19
C LEU A 119 4.12 13.01 3.61
N ASP A 120 5.02 13.97 3.47
CA ASP A 120 4.76 15.38 3.80
C ASP A 120 3.72 15.99 2.84
N GLU A 121 3.80 15.67 1.54
CA GLU A 121 2.83 16.07 0.53
C GLU A 121 1.40 15.58 0.88
N ILE A 122 1.27 14.32 1.33
CA ILE A 122 -0.01 13.76 1.78
C ILE A 122 -0.51 14.41 3.07
N ARG A 123 0.38 14.69 4.02
CA ARG A 123 0.02 15.38 5.26
C ARG A 123 -0.50 16.80 4.98
N GLU A 124 0.15 17.53 4.09
CA GLU A 124 -0.29 18.86 3.66
C GLU A 124 -1.62 18.79 2.94
N PHE A 125 -1.78 17.87 2.00
CA PHE A 125 -3.01 17.63 1.29
C PHE A 125 -4.20 17.45 2.26
N TRP A 126 -4.08 16.60 3.28
CA TRP A 126 -5.14 16.36 4.24
C TRP A 126 -5.36 17.55 5.18
N ARG A 127 -4.29 18.17 5.64
CA ARG A 127 -4.38 19.38 6.49
C ARG A 127 -5.21 20.46 5.82
N ASP A 128 -4.95 20.73 4.54
CA ASP A 128 -5.63 21.79 3.81
C ASP A 128 -7.11 21.46 3.58
N ARG A 129 -7.42 20.21 3.24
CA ARG A 129 -8.80 19.76 3.02
C ARG A 129 -9.63 19.71 4.29
N LEU A 130 -9.04 19.30 5.40
CA LEU A 130 -9.70 19.24 6.68
C LEU A 130 -9.73 20.59 7.42
N ALA A 131 -9.16 21.63 6.84
CA ALA A 131 -9.17 22.97 7.42
C ALA A 131 -10.50 23.74 7.21
N ALA A 132 -11.37 23.25 6.35
CA ALA A 132 -12.63 23.94 5.99
C ALA A 132 -13.58 24.15 7.19
N VAL A 133 -13.60 23.22 8.14
CA VAL A 133 -14.36 23.31 9.37
C VAL A 133 -13.43 23.25 10.57
N LYS A 134 -13.50 24.25 11.44
CA LYS A 134 -12.72 24.29 12.70
C LYS A 134 -13.61 24.75 13.84
N ILE A 135 -13.74 23.90 14.84
CA ILE A 135 -14.40 24.23 16.10
C ILE A 135 -13.42 24.13 17.26
N ARG A 136 -13.71 24.81 18.32
CA ARG A 136 -13.02 24.69 19.61
C ARG A 136 -14.07 24.67 20.72
N THR A 137 -14.16 23.54 21.40
CA THR A 137 -15.15 23.30 22.45
C THR A 137 -14.46 22.86 23.75
N PRO A 138 -15.17 22.81 24.88
CA PRO A 138 -14.64 22.22 26.11
C PRO A 138 -14.37 20.70 26.00
N SER A 139 -14.82 20.03 24.94
CA SER A 139 -14.64 18.60 24.73
C SER A 139 -13.58 18.35 23.63
N PRO A 140 -12.34 17.95 23.98
CA PRO A 140 -11.32 17.63 22.99
C PRO A 140 -11.70 16.49 22.05
N ALA A 141 -12.54 15.55 22.50
CA ALA A 141 -13.05 14.46 21.67
C ALA A 141 -13.97 14.97 20.56
N LEU A 142 -14.84 15.93 20.86
CA LEU A 142 -15.69 16.57 19.85
C LEU A 142 -14.84 17.35 18.84
N ASP A 143 -13.87 18.10 19.32
CA ASP A 143 -12.95 18.85 18.45
C ASP A 143 -12.20 17.92 17.48
N LEU A 144 -11.69 16.79 17.97
CA LEU A 144 -11.02 15.79 17.14
C LEU A 144 -11.96 15.21 16.06
N MET A 145 -13.16 14.88 16.46
CA MET A 145 -14.16 14.32 15.55
C MET A 145 -14.55 15.32 14.46
N VAL A 146 -14.92 16.52 14.80
CA VAL A 146 -15.44 17.52 13.85
C VAL A 146 -14.31 18.13 13.01
N ASN A 147 -13.17 18.46 13.61
CA ASN A 147 -12.05 19.11 12.91
C ASN A 147 -11.27 18.18 11.96
N GLY A 148 -11.54 16.87 12.00
CA GLY A 148 -10.77 15.95 11.19
C GLY A 148 -11.54 14.70 10.78
N TRP A 149 -11.88 13.86 11.75
CA TRP A 149 -12.32 12.50 11.50
C TRP A 149 -13.60 12.41 10.65
N LEU A 150 -14.62 13.20 10.93
CA LEU A 150 -15.89 13.17 10.19
C LEU A 150 -15.70 13.60 8.73
N ALA A 151 -14.99 14.70 8.51
CA ALA A 151 -14.68 15.17 7.15
C ALA A 151 -13.82 14.16 6.39
N TYR A 152 -12.81 13.56 7.06
CA TYR A 152 -12.00 12.50 6.46
C TYR A 152 -12.86 11.29 6.05
N GLN A 153 -13.75 10.81 6.93
CA GLN A 153 -14.63 9.67 6.65
C GLN A 153 -15.56 9.97 5.46
N THR A 154 -16.14 11.17 5.42
CA THR A 154 -17.00 11.59 4.32
C THR A 154 -16.25 11.56 3.00
N LEU A 155 -15.09 12.22 2.92
CA LEU A 155 -14.28 12.26 1.71
C LEU A 155 -13.79 10.86 1.30
N SER A 156 -13.19 10.12 2.23
CA SER A 156 -12.57 8.82 1.92
C SER A 156 -13.59 7.75 1.61
N CYS A 157 -14.67 7.64 2.40
CA CYS A 157 -15.61 6.53 2.28
C CYS A 157 -16.79 6.82 1.36
N ARG A 158 -17.21 8.09 1.26
CA ARG A 158 -18.40 8.44 0.48
C ARG A 158 -18.08 8.94 -0.91
N LEU A 159 -16.95 9.60 -1.11
CA LEU A 159 -16.56 10.15 -2.40
C LEU A 159 -15.49 9.32 -3.10
N TRP A 160 -14.41 8.96 -2.41
CA TRP A 160 -13.27 8.31 -3.05
C TRP A 160 -13.24 6.79 -2.93
N GLY A 161 -13.71 6.24 -1.80
CA GLY A 161 -13.70 4.80 -1.55
C GLY A 161 -14.77 4.00 -2.29
N ARG A 162 -15.48 4.62 -3.23
CA ARG A 162 -16.56 3.97 -3.99
C ARG A 162 -16.01 3.21 -5.17
N SER A 163 -15.67 1.96 -4.93
CA SER A 163 -15.20 1.06 -5.98
C SER A 163 -16.34 0.29 -6.67
N ALA A 164 -17.46 0.07 -5.98
CA ALA A 164 -18.63 -0.62 -6.51
C ALA A 164 -19.91 -0.21 -5.78
N PHE A 165 -21.05 -0.29 -6.48
CA PHE A 165 -22.35 0.15 -5.92
C PHE A 165 -22.91 -0.81 -4.86
N TYR A 166 -22.41 -2.00 -4.73
CA TYR A 166 -22.89 -3.03 -3.79
C TYR A 166 -21.91 -3.31 -2.64
N GLN A 167 -20.78 -2.61 -2.57
CA GLN A 167 -19.77 -2.80 -1.51
C GLN A 167 -18.86 -1.57 -1.36
N SER A 168 -17.94 -1.62 -0.41
CA SER A 168 -16.86 -0.63 -0.18
C SER A 168 -17.34 0.82 -0.18
N GLY A 169 -18.09 1.21 0.79
CA GLY A 169 -18.68 2.53 0.91
C GLY A 169 -20.19 2.53 0.63
N GLY A 170 -20.76 1.35 0.43
CA GLY A 170 -22.20 1.14 0.35
C GLY A 170 -22.80 1.42 -1.02
N ALA A 171 -24.09 1.22 -1.10
CA ALA A 171 -24.89 1.43 -2.29
C ALA A 171 -24.82 2.87 -2.80
N PHE A 172 -25.06 3.08 -4.08
CA PHE A 172 -25.24 4.40 -4.67
C PHE A 172 -26.60 5.03 -4.25
N GLY A 173 -26.86 5.09 -2.94
CA GLY A 173 -27.99 5.79 -2.39
C GLY A 173 -27.73 7.30 -2.41
N PHE A 174 -28.44 8.05 -3.23
CA PHE A 174 -28.29 9.50 -3.29
C PHE A 174 -28.54 10.18 -1.94
N ARG A 175 -29.55 9.71 -1.22
CA ARG A 175 -29.90 10.24 0.10
C ARG A 175 -28.76 10.08 1.12
N ASP A 176 -28.20 8.88 1.21
CA ASP A 176 -27.16 8.57 2.21
C ASP A 176 -25.90 9.37 1.97
N GLN A 177 -25.57 9.64 0.71
CA GLN A 177 -24.44 10.50 0.37
C GLN A 177 -24.68 11.96 0.69
N LEU A 178 -25.88 12.45 0.40
CA LEU A 178 -26.24 13.84 0.65
C LEU A 178 -26.26 14.13 2.14
N GLN A 179 -26.78 13.22 2.96
CA GLN A 179 -26.80 13.36 4.41
C GLN A 179 -25.42 13.37 5.05
N ASP A 180 -24.47 12.60 4.50
CA ASP A 180 -23.11 12.55 5.02
C ASP A 180 -22.23 13.71 4.51
N ALA A 181 -22.65 14.40 3.46
CA ALA A 181 -21.91 15.51 2.84
C ALA A 181 -22.49 16.90 3.20
N ALA A 182 -23.66 16.95 3.79
CA ALA A 182 -24.33 18.19 4.20
C ALA A 182 -23.93 18.62 5.61
#